data_855958c890589702931942fb62cdf34b
#
_entry.id   855958c890589702931942fb62cdf34b
#
_cell.length_a   1.000
_cell.length_b   1.000
_cell.length_c   1.000
_cell.angle_alpha   90.00
_cell.angle_beta   90.00
_cell.angle_gamma   90.00
#
_symmetry.space_group_name_H-M   'P 1'
#
loop_
_entity.id
_entity.type
_entity.pdbx_description
1 polymer ?
#
loop_
_entity_poly.entity_id
_entity_poly.type
_entity_poly.pdbx_seq_one_letter_code
_entity_poly.pdbx_strand_id
1 'polypeptide(L)'
;MESKIASLLKLRSHPVAVYRTTQCPENATQFQEGKWGCVVSMLHASATKGITAAFSDKTVVCKGGRAGTGIEPFQTGVIEYFLSVGGKGPKKGEFYKRSPALALDYINAMPEYRTDHYLVLTPLCNVEAEPKEPLDGVIFLVNADQLSGLVTLSNFDSGRSDNTAVTFGAGCAQSILFPFSAENTNQKCYIGLTDPSARKYIRGDLLSFSIPWVRFQEMEAMAEESFLTKETWGAIADRLEGPASSR
;
A
#
# COMPACT_ATOMS: atom_id res chain seq x y z
N MET A 1 -17.98 3.14 5.09
CA MET A 1 -18.08 3.55 3.65
C MET A 1 -17.98 2.30 2.78
N GLU A 2 -18.88 2.09 1.82
CA GLU A 2 -18.80 0.96 0.86
C GLU A 2 -18.12 1.43 -0.43
N SER A 3 -17.45 0.52 -1.14
CA SER A 3 -16.75 0.82 -2.40
C SER A 3 -17.41 0.10 -3.56
N LYS A 4 -17.85 0.87 -4.57
CA LYS A 4 -18.37 0.36 -5.85
C LYS A 4 -17.27 -0.37 -6.62
N ILE A 5 -16.06 0.18 -6.62
CA ILE A 5 -14.89 -0.46 -7.23
C ILE A 5 -14.67 -1.84 -6.64
N ALA A 6 -14.68 -1.99 -5.31
CA ALA A 6 -14.51 -3.28 -4.66
C ALA A 6 -15.59 -4.29 -5.07
N SER A 7 -16.85 -3.84 -5.17
CA SER A 7 -17.98 -4.66 -5.61
C SER A 7 -17.82 -5.11 -7.06
N LEU A 8 -17.53 -4.18 -7.98
CA LEU A 8 -17.37 -4.48 -9.41
C LEU A 8 -16.17 -5.37 -9.70
N LEU A 9 -15.09 -5.25 -8.93
CA LEU A 9 -13.91 -6.11 -8.98
C LEU A 9 -14.08 -7.44 -8.24
N LYS A 10 -15.24 -7.70 -7.62
CA LYS A 10 -15.51 -8.92 -6.84
C LYS A 10 -14.44 -9.18 -5.78
N LEU A 11 -14.03 -8.11 -5.07
CA LEU A 11 -13.05 -8.24 -4.01
C LEU A 11 -13.59 -9.09 -2.85
N ARG A 12 -12.76 -10.02 -2.37
CA ARG A 12 -13.04 -10.85 -1.20
C ARG A 12 -12.42 -10.31 0.08
N SER A 13 -11.61 -9.27 -0.05
CA SER A 13 -10.95 -8.57 1.06
C SER A 13 -11.45 -7.13 1.12
N HIS A 14 -11.35 -6.51 2.30
CA HIS A 14 -11.69 -5.12 2.47
C HIS A 14 -10.64 -4.22 1.80
N PRO A 15 -11.04 -3.20 1.02
CA PRO A 15 -10.16 -2.06 0.77
C PRO A 15 -9.74 -1.44 2.11
N VAL A 16 -8.49 -0.99 2.21
CA VAL A 16 -7.93 -0.45 3.45
C VAL A 16 -7.72 1.05 3.31
N ALA A 17 -8.45 1.83 4.08
CA ALA A 17 -8.24 3.27 4.19
C ALA A 17 -6.98 3.57 5.01
N VAL A 18 -6.28 4.63 4.63
CA VAL A 18 -5.06 5.12 5.27
C VAL A 18 -5.26 6.56 5.70
N TYR A 19 -4.93 6.87 6.95
CA TYR A 19 -4.98 8.23 7.48
C TYR A 19 -3.97 8.42 8.62
N ARG A 20 -3.75 9.68 9.01
CA ARG A 20 -2.90 10.06 10.12
C ARG A 20 -3.72 10.76 11.20
N THR A 21 -3.41 10.48 12.47
CA THR A 21 -4.08 11.08 13.61
C THR A 21 -3.12 11.27 14.78
N THR A 22 -3.37 12.29 15.59
CA THR A 22 -2.58 12.57 16.81
C THR A 22 -2.91 11.59 17.94
N GLN A 23 -4.05 10.90 17.89
CA GLN A 23 -4.50 9.98 18.91
C GLN A 23 -4.64 8.56 18.34
N CYS A 24 -4.10 7.58 19.06
CA CYS A 24 -4.31 6.19 18.68
C CYS A 24 -5.80 5.83 18.82
N PRO A 25 -6.45 5.29 17.77
CA PRO A 25 -7.82 4.81 17.90
C PRO A 25 -7.92 3.71 18.98
N GLU A 26 -8.94 3.79 19.84
CA GLU A 26 -9.11 2.90 21.01
C GLU A 26 -9.03 1.40 20.67
N ASN A 27 -9.63 1.01 19.54
CA ASN A 27 -9.68 -0.40 19.09
C ASN A 27 -8.56 -0.76 18.10
N ALA A 28 -7.54 0.08 17.94
CA ALA A 28 -6.48 -0.21 16.99
C ALA A 28 -5.48 -1.24 17.55
N THR A 29 -5.19 -2.24 16.74
CA THR A 29 -4.12 -3.18 17.02
C THR A 29 -2.77 -2.50 16.74
N GLN A 30 -1.86 -2.57 17.70
CA GLN A 30 -0.50 -2.06 17.58
C GLN A 30 0.52 -3.20 17.71
N PHE A 31 1.72 -3.00 17.19
CA PHE A 31 2.83 -3.86 17.58
C PHE A 31 3.19 -3.63 19.04
N GLN A 32 3.63 -4.68 19.69
CA GLN A 32 4.18 -4.58 21.05
C GLN A 32 5.47 -3.75 21.01
N GLU A 33 5.59 -2.78 21.90
CA GLU A 33 6.76 -1.91 21.98
C GLU A 33 8.07 -2.72 22.09
N GLY A 34 9.08 -2.34 21.34
CA GLY A 34 10.36 -3.03 21.27
C GLY A 34 10.34 -4.41 20.57
N LYS A 35 9.18 -4.91 20.13
CA LYS A 35 9.08 -6.16 19.37
C LYS A 35 9.02 -5.91 17.87
N TRP A 36 9.69 -6.77 17.13
CA TRP A 36 9.65 -6.71 15.69
C TRP A 36 8.27 -7.10 15.15
N GLY A 37 7.78 -6.31 14.19
CA GLY A 37 6.54 -6.55 13.47
C GLY A 37 6.65 -6.05 12.02
N CYS A 38 5.85 -6.62 11.13
CA CYS A 38 5.83 -6.24 9.71
C CYS A 38 4.56 -5.44 9.38
N VAL A 39 4.72 -4.20 8.91
CA VAL A 39 3.60 -3.33 8.49
C VAL A 39 2.77 -3.99 7.39
N VAL A 40 3.42 -4.70 6.44
CA VAL A 40 2.72 -5.42 5.37
C VAL A 40 1.84 -6.55 5.92
N SER A 41 2.27 -7.24 6.98
CA SER A 41 1.41 -8.25 7.60
C SER A 41 0.17 -7.65 8.27
N MET A 42 0.28 -6.45 8.82
CA MET A 42 -0.87 -5.73 9.40
C MET A 42 -1.79 -5.19 8.31
N LEU A 43 -1.24 -4.68 7.19
CA LEU A 43 -2.04 -4.32 6.01
C LEU A 43 -2.85 -5.53 5.52
N HIS A 44 -2.21 -6.69 5.40
CA HIS A 44 -2.89 -7.93 5.02
C HIS A 44 -3.98 -8.32 6.04
N ALA A 45 -3.69 -8.18 7.34
CA ALA A 45 -4.68 -8.46 8.38
C ALA A 45 -5.85 -7.46 8.37
N SER A 46 -5.60 -6.17 8.12
CA SER A 46 -6.68 -5.18 7.95
C SER A 46 -7.58 -5.56 6.78
N ALA A 47 -7.00 -5.92 5.64
CA ALA A 47 -7.75 -6.32 4.46
C ALA A 47 -8.54 -7.63 4.64
N THR A 48 -7.99 -8.63 5.35
CA THR A 48 -8.58 -10.00 5.39
C THR A 48 -9.33 -10.32 6.67
N LYS A 49 -9.00 -9.67 7.78
CA LYS A 49 -9.60 -9.92 9.10
C LYS A 49 -10.42 -8.74 9.61
N GLY A 50 -10.44 -7.62 8.89
CA GLY A 50 -11.23 -6.45 9.26
C GLY A 50 -10.67 -5.67 10.46
N ILE A 51 -9.39 -5.83 10.81
CA ILE A 51 -8.80 -5.13 11.96
C ILE A 51 -8.36 -3.70 11.58
N THR A 52 -8.48 -2.77 12.52
CA THR A 52 -7.79 -1.48 12.47
C THR A 52 -6.40 -1.62 13.09
N ALA A 53 -5.36 -1.15 12.40
CA ALA A 53 -3.98 -1.16 12.88
C ALA A 53 -3.43 0.27 12.98
N ALA A 54 -2.69 0.57 14.05
CA ALA A 54 -2.03 1.86 14.24
C ALA A 54 -0.53 1.69 14.45
N PHE A 55 0.25 2.62 13.88
CA PHE A 55 1.71 2.59 13.89
C PHE A 55 2.25 3.93 14.39
N SER A 56 3.26 3.86 15.27
CA SER A 56 3.98 5.02 15.77
C SER A 56 5.48 4.73 15.83
N ASP A 57 6.26 5.73 16.16
CA ASP A 57 7.69 5.64 16.40
C ASP A 57 8.04 4.65 17.54
N LYS A 58 7.15 4.49 18.53
CA LYS A 58 7.35 3.56 19.67
C LYS A 58 7.08 2.10 19.29
N THR A 59 6.17 1.86 18.35
CA THR A 59 5.67 0.51 18.06
C THR A 59 6.29 -0.12 16.82
N VAL A 60 6.79 0.67 15.85
CA VAL A 60 7.44 0.14 14.64
C VAL A 60 8.95 0.03 14.82
N VAL A 61 9.45 -1.18 15.00
CA VAL A 61 10.89 -1.47 15.15
C VAL A 61 11.57 -1.74 13.80
N CYS A 62 10.83 -2.26 12.82
CA CYS A 62 11.36 -2.56 11.49
C CYS A 62 11.79 -1.27 10.78
N LYS A 63 13.08 -1.14 10.44
CA LYS A 63 13.61 0.07 9.76
C LYS A 63 12.93 0.33 8.42
N GLY A 64 12.68 -0.70 7.62
CA GLY A 64 11.90 -0.58 6.39
C GLY A 64 10.44 -0.17 6.64
N GLY A 65 9.86 -0.64 7.76
CA GLY A 65 8.54 -0.21 8.23
C GLY A 65 8.51 1.25 8.62
N ARG A 66 9.46 1.72 9.44
CA ARG A 66 9.58 3.14 9.84
C ARG A 66 9.70 4.05 8.62
N ALA A 67 10.62 3.68 7.72
CA ALA A 67 10.82 4.40 6.49
C ALA A 67 9.57 4.38 5.60
N GLY A 68 8.98 3.22 5.36
CA GLY A 68 7.83 3.06 4.47
C GLY A 68 6.52 3.64 4.99
N THR A 69 6.41 3.91 6.29
CA THR A 69 5.25 4.57 6.91
C THR A 69 5.44 6.08 7.10
N GLY A 70 6.62 6.60 6.78
CA GLY A 70 6.94 8.01 6.98
C GLY A 70 7.21 8.40 8.44
N ILE A 71 7.45 7.43 9.33
CA ILE A 71 7.78 7.70 10.74
C ILE A 71 9.22 8.21 10.88
N GLU A 72 10.15 7.62 10.14
CA GLU A 72 11.57 7.98 10.23
C GLU A 72 12.29 7.61 8.93
N PRO A 73 13.11 8.48 8.37
CA PRO A 73 13.90 8.15 7.18
C PRO A 73 14.93 7.05 7.48
N PHE A 74 15.45 6.41 6.45
CA PHE A 74 16.57 5.51 6.61
C PHE A 74 17.79 6.25 7.13
N GLN A 75 18.41 5.71 8.18
CA GLN A 75 19.71 6.17 8.66
C GLN A 75 20.81 5.50 7.84
N THR A 76 21.65 6.30 7.20
CA THR A 76 22.80 5.83 6.41
C THR A 76 23.92 5.27 7.29
N GLY A 77 24.90 4.62 6.67
CA GLY A 77 26.03 3.97 7.36
C GLY A 77 25.95 2.44 7.42
N VAL A 78 24.76 1.88 7.37
CA VAL A 78 24.51 0.41 7.39
C VAL A 78 23.52 -0.01 6.31
N ILE A 79 22.45 0.79 6.11
CA ILE A 79 21.33 0.39 5.25
C ILE A 79 21.73 0.27 3.78
N GLU A 80 22.62 1.12 3.28
CA GLU A 80 23.12 1.06 1.91
C GLU A 80 23.92 -0.22 1.63
N TYR A 81 24.62 -0.74 2.64
CA TYR A 81 25.30 -2.03 2.55
C TYR A 81 24.31 -3.19 2.63
N PHE A 82 23.33 -3.10 3.51
CA PHE A 82 22.25 -4.11 3.62
C PHE A 82 21.47 -4.24 2.29
N LEU A 83 21.15 -3.12 1.63
CA LEU A 83 20.45 -3.12 0.36
C LEU A 83 21.32 -3.52 -0.83
N SER A 84 22.66 -3.60 -0.67
CA SER A 84 23.56 -3.88 -1.77
C SER A 84 24.45 -5.10 -1.53
N VAL A 85 25.66 -4.91 -1.03
CA VAL A 85 26.69 -5.95 -0.97
C VAL A 85 26.72 -6.73 0.35
N GLY A 86 25.93 -6.33 1.34
CA GLY A 86 25.99 -6.88 2.69
C GLY A 86 27.26 -6.49 3.44
N GLY A 87 27.62 -7.26 4.47
CA GLY A 87 28.91 -7.10 5.17
C GLY A 87 28.96 -6.06 6.28
N LYS A 88 27.91 -5.24 6.48
CA LYS A 88 27.77 -4.35 7.62
C LYS A 88 26.46 -4.61 8.37
N GLY A 89 26.51 -4.64 9.70
CA GLY A 89 25.35 -4.88 10.55
C GLY A 89 25.04 -6.39 10.79
N PRO A 90 23.99 -6.69 11.57
CA PRO A 90 23.70 -8.04 12.04
C PRO A 90 23.05 -8.95 10.99
N LYS A 91 22.58 -8.40 9.87
CA LYS A 91 21.90 -9.13 8.80
C LYS A 91 22.79 -9.24 7.56
N LYS A 92 22.67 -10.36 6.84
CA LYS A 92 23.48 -10.63 5.63
C LYS A 92 23.26 -9.61 4.50
N GLY A 93 22.08 -9.01 4.39
CA GLY A 93 21.70 -8.08 3.32
C GLY A 93 20.67 -8.66 2.36
N GLU A 94 20.08 -7.80 1.55
CA GLU A 94 19.05 -8.15 0.56
C GLU A 94 19.56 -8.12 -0.89
N PHE A 95 20.70 -7.48 -1.14
CA PHE A 95 21.36 -7.44 -2.46
C PHE A 95 20.49 -6.89 -3.60
N TYR A 96 19.64 -5.91 -3.31
CA TYR A 96 18.73 -5.31 -4.29
C TYR A 96 19.39 -4.23 -5.15
N LYS A 97 20.53 -3.71 -4.72
CA LYS A 97 21.34 -2.72 -5.46
C LYS A 97 22.74 -3.27 -5.69
N ARG A 98 23.31 -2.93 -6.83
CA ARG A 98 24.63 -3.41 -7.23
C ARG A 98 25.76 -2.89 -6.35
N SER A 99 25.60 -1.70 -5.76
CA SER A 99 26.61 -1.08 -4.91
C SER A 99 26.01 -0.22 -3.81
N PRO A 100 26.76 0.05 -2.72
CA PRO A 100 26.31 0.97 -1.67
C PRO A 100 26.03 2.39 -2.19
N ALA A 101 26.76 2.87 -3.18
CA ALA A 101 26.51 4.18 -3.79
C ALA A 101 25.13 4.25 -4.44
N LEU A 102 24.76 3.26 -5.27
CA LEU A 102 23.42 3.20 -5.88
C LEU A 102 22.31 3.03 -4.84
N ALA A 103 22.59 2.36 -3.73
CA ALA A 103 21.63 2.24 -2.63
C ALA A 103 21.46 3.59 -1.91
N LEU A 104 22.54 4.35 -1.74
CA LEU A 104 22.51 5.69 -1.15
C LEU A 104 21.77 6.68 -2.04
N ASP A 105 22.03 6.66 -3.36
CA ASP A 105 21.28 7.48 -4.33
C ASP A 105 19.78 7.22 -4.25
N TYR A 106 19.39 5.94 -4.16
CA TYR A 106 17.99 5.56 -3.98
C TYR A 106 17.40 6.09 -2.66
N ILE A 107 18.14 5.97 -1.54
CA ILE A 107 17.69 6.46 -0.23
C ILE A 107 17.50 7.97 -0.25
N ASN A 108 18.44 8.70 -0.85
CA ASN A 108 18.40 10.16 -0.95
C ASN A 108 17.27 10.66 -1.89
N ALA A 109 16.82 9.83 -2.82
CA ALA A 109 15.72 10.15 -3.73
C ALA A 109 14.33 9.70 -3.19
N MET A 110 14.26 9.14 -1.98
CA MET A 110 12.96 8.81 -1.37
C MET A 110 12.21 10.08 -0.97
N PRO A 111 10.88 10.08 -1.05
CA PRO A 111 10.07 11.21 -0.60
C PRO A 111 10.38 11.61 0.84
N GLU A 112 10.23 12.90 1.15
CA GLU A 112 10.39 13.38 2.52
C GLU A 112 9.34 12.77 3.46
N TYR A 113 9.79 12.44 4.65
CA TYR A 113 8.97 11.84 5.70
C TYR A 113 8.46 12.94 6.64
N ARG A 114 7.18 12.93 6.91
CA ARG A 114 6.58 13.85 7.87
C ARG A 114 5.44 13.17 8.60
N THR A 115 5.75 12.37 9.58
CA THR A 115 4.71 11.99 10.51
C THR A 115 5.24 11.87 11.93
N ASP A 116 4.83 12.80 12.76
CA ASP A 116 4.85 12.80 14.21
C ASP A 116 3.54 12.20 14.78
N HIS A 117 2.69 11.68 13.91
CA HIS A 117 1.34 11.18 14.19
C HIS A 117 1.28 9.65 14.03
N TYR A 118 0.22 9.06 14.57
CA TYR A 118 -0.10 7.67 14.24
C TYR A 118 -0.49 7.57 12.77
N LEU A 119 0.12 6.62 12.06
CA LEU A 119 -0.40 6.11 10.80
C LEU A 119 -1.42 5.03 11.11
N VAL A 120 -2.60 5.10 10.53
CA VAL A 120 -3.68 4.13 10.75
C VAL A 120 -4.07 3.46 9.43
N LEU A 121 -4.20 2.13 9.48
CA LEU A 121 -4.78 1.28 8.44
C LEU A 121 -6.09 0.72 8.97
N THR A 122 -7.20 1.00 8.31
CA THR A 122 -8.52 0.49 8.71
C THR A 122 -9.32 0.01 7.50
N PRO A 123 -10.13 -1.05 7.62
CA PRO A 123 -11.07 -1.39 6.55
C PRO A 123 -11.91 -0.18 6.15
N LEU A 124 -12.04 0.07 4.86
CA LEU A 124 -12.81 1.22 4.36
C LEU A 124 -14.26 1.22 4.87
N CYS A 125 -14.86 0.04 5.05
CA CYS A 125 -16.21 -0.08 5.61
C CYS A 125 -16.34 0.43 7.06
N ASN A 126 -15.23 0.54 7.80
CA ASN A 126 -15.22 1.11 9.15
C ASN A 126 -15.09 2.64 9.15
N VAL A 127 -14.88 3.26 7.99
CA VAL A 127 -14.76 4.71 7.86
C VAL A 127 -16.16 5.31 7.71
N GLU A 128 -16.45 6.35 8.50
CA GLU A 128 -17.69 7.12 8.42
C GLU A 128 -17.80 7.84 7.06
N ALA A 129 -19.02 8.22 6.67
CA ALA A 129 -19.24 8.97 5.42
C ALA A 129 -18.52 10.33 5.42
N GLU A 130 -18.45 10.96 6.59
CA GLU A 130 -17.69 12.18 6.84
C GLU A 130 -16.60 11.84 7.87
N PRO A 131 -15.40 11.44 7.42
CA PRO A 131 -14.33 11.06 8.33
C PRO A 131 -13.82 12.27 9.11
N LYS A 132 -13.58 12.09 10.41
CA LYS A 132 -13.04 13.13 11.30
C LYS A 132 -11.63 13.56 10.92
N GLU A 133 -10.84 12.61 10.42
CA GLU A 133 -9.48 12.83 9.95
C GLU A 133 -9.44 12.75 8.42
N PRO A 134 -8.68 13.61 7.75
CA PRO A 134 -8.50 13.51 6.30
C PRO A 134 -7.83 12.19 5.94
N LEU A 135 -8.38 11.51 4.94
CA LEU A 135 -7.79 10.26 4.44
C LEU A 135 -6.64 10.56 3.48
N ASP A 136 -5.53 9.84 3.61
CA ASP A 136 -4.43 9.87 2.65
C ASP A 136 -4.79 9.11 1.36
N GLY A 137 -5.51 7.99 1.49
CA GLY A 137 -5.94 7.17 0.37
C GLY A 137 -6.46 5.80 0.74
N VAL A 138 -6.57 4.93 -0.25
CA VAL A 138 -7.10 3.57 -0.11
C VAL A 138 -6.14 2.57 -0.77
N ILE A 139 -5.90 1.45 -0.10
CA ILE A 139 -5.07 0.34 -0.58
C ILE A 139 -5.96 -0.86 -0.85
N PHE A 140 -5.90 -1.39 -2.06
CA PHE A 140 -6.51 -2.64 -2.47
C PHE A 140 -5.46 -3.76 -2.50
N LEU A 141 -5.76 -4.94 -1.96
CA LEU A 141 -4.98 -6.15 -2.18
C LEU A 141 -5.66 -6.98 -3.27
N VAL A 142 -4.99 -7.13 -4.40
CA VAL A 142 -5.60 -7.59 -5.64
C VAL A 142 -4.77 -8.65 -6.35
N ASN A 143 -5.42 -9.58 -7.02
CA ASN A 143 -4.78 -10.50 -7.98
C ASN A 143 -4.58 -9.82 -9.34
N ALA A 144 -4.01 -10.54 -10.31
CA ALA A 144 -3.70 -9.99 -11.63
C ALA A 144 -4.93 -9.49 -12.40
N ASP A 145 -6.07 -10.20 -12.31
CA ASP A 145 -7.31 -9.82 -12.97
C ASP A 145 -7.87 -8.51 -12.41
N GLN A 146 -7.99 -8.43 -11.09
CA GLN A 146 -8.44 -7.25 -10.38
C GLN A 146 -7.49 -6.05 -10.60
N LEU A 147 -6.18 -6.33 -10.63
CA LEU A 147 -5.16 -5.32 -10.93
C LEU A 147 -5.35 -4.74 -12.33
N SER A 148 -5.63 -5.58 -13.33
CA SER A 148 -5.88 -5.12 -14.70
C SER A 148 -7.08 -4.16 -14.76
N GLY A 149 -8.14 -4.45 -14.00
CA GLY A 149 -9.30 -3.55 -13.85
C GLY A 149 -8.93 -2.20 -13.23
N LEU A 150 -8.16 -2.20 -12.15
CA LEU A 150 -7.76 -0.96 -11.47
C LEU A 150 -6.83 -0.09 -12.33
N VAL A 151 -5.84 -0.69 -13.01
CA VAL A 151 -4.94 0.02 -13.93
C VAL A 151 -5.74 0.65 -15.07
N THR A 152 -6.70 -0.07 -15.64
CA THR A 152 -7.55 0.45 -16.72
C THR A 152 -8.46 1.56 -16.19
N LEU A 153 -9.09 1.39 -15.02
CA LEU A 153 -9.97 2.40 -14.42
C LEU A 153 -9.20 3.67 -14.07
N SER A 154 -7.94 3.56 -13.61
CA SER A 154 -7.10 4.73 -13.29
C SER A 154 -6.76 5.61 -14.50
N ASN A 155 -7.02 5.13 -15.71
CA ASN A 155 -6.80 5.85 -16.97
C ASN A 155 -8.11 6.16 -17.72
N PHE A 156 -9.27 5.82 -17.15
CA PHE A 156 -10.56 5.86 -17.85
C PHE A 156 -10.98 7.28 -18.28
N ASP A 157 -10.72 8.26 -17.44
CA ASP A 157 -11.08 9.69 -17.63
C ASP A 157 -9.90 10.53 -18.15
N SER A 158 -8.83 9.91 -18.62
CA SER A 158 -7.60 10.58 -19.00
C SER A 158 -7.14 10.18 -20.41
N GLY A 159 -6.65 11.14 -21.18
CA GLY A 159 -5.90 10.85 -22.42
C GLY A 159 -4.47 10.33 -22.18
N ARG A 160 -4.04 10.21 -20.94
CA ARG A 160 -2.73 9.69 -20.53
C ARG A 160 -2.80 8.18 -20.34
N SER A 161 -1.65 7.53 -20.32
CA SER A 161 -1.49 6.09 -20.04
C SER A 161 -0.59 5.80 -18.84
N ASP A 162 -0.18 6.84 -18.10
CA ASP A 162 0.82 6.77 -17.03
C ASP A 162 0.28 7.19 -15.65
N ASN A 163 -1.04 7.06 -15.44
CA ASN A 163 -1.69 7.37 -14.15
C ASN A 163 -1.41 6.32 -13.07
N THR A 164 -0.74 5.22 -13.42
CA THR A 164 -0.26 4.20 -12.48
C THR A 164 1.25 4.06 -12.59
N ALA A 165 1.92 3.98 -11.44
CA ALA A 165 3.36 3.81 -11.32
C ALA A 165 3.73 2.52 -10.59
N VAL A 166 4.91 1.98 -10.89
CA VAL A 166 5.59 0.91 -10.14
C VAL A 166 6.96 1.40 -9.76
N THR A 167 7.27 1.38 -8.46
CA THR A 167 8.57 1.86 -7.96
C THR A 167 9.31 0.76 -7.22
N PHE A 168 10.63 0.81 -7.22
CA PHE A 168 11.43 -0.01 -6.31
C PHE A 168 11.34 0.54 -4.89
N GLY A 169 11.21 -0.35 -3.89
CA GLY A 169 11.20 0.04 -2.48
C GLY A 169 10.78 -1.10 -1.56
N ALA A 170 10.88 -0.88 -0.27
CA ALA A 170 10.27 -1.76 0.71
C ALA A 170 8.75 -1.82 0.48
N GLY A 171 8.12 -2.98 0.68
CA GLY A 171 6.70 -3.19 0.37
C GLY A 171 5.76 -2.19 1.06
N CYS A 172 6.10 -1.76 2.29
CA CYS A 172 5.36 -0.69 2.97
C CYS A 172 5.58 0.68 2.32
N ALA A 173 6.78 1.01 1.83
CA ALA A 173 7.02 2.25 1.10
C ALA A 173 6.27 2.29 -0.23
N GLN A 174 6.23 1.17 -0.94
CA GLN A 174 5.47 1.04 -2.20
C GLN A 174 3.97 1.23 -2.00
N SER A 175 3.44 0.74 -0.88
CA SER A 175 2.00 0.77 -0.62
C SER A 175 1.53 2.04 0.11
N ILE A 176 2.42 2.75 0.83
CA ILE A 176 2.04 3.86 1.72
C ILE A 176 2.82 5.12 1.36
N LEU A 177 4.17 5.09 1.44
CA LEU A 177 4.97 6.30 1.32
C LEU A 177 4.84 6.94 -0.07
N PHE A 178 5.18 6.19 -1.13
CA PHE A 178 5.17 6.76 -2.49
C PHE A 178 3.79 7.24 -2.93
N PRO A 179 2.68 6.46 -2.77
CA PRO A 179 1.38 6.92 -3.20
C PRO A 179 0.84 8.11 -2.40
N PHE A 180 1.16 8.21 -1.10
CA PHE A 180 0.57 9.21 -0.21
C PHE A 180 1.53 10.33 0.22
N SER A 181 2.70 10.40 -0.40
CA SER A 181 3.63 11.52 -0.19
C SER A 181 3.13 12.79 -0.87
N ALA A 182 3.53 13.95 -0.31
CA ALA A 182 3.25 15.25 -0.90
C ALA A 182 3.86 15.43 -2.30
N GLU A 183 4.87 14.61 -2.65
CA GLU A 183 5.51 14.63 -3.95
C GLU A 183 4.67 13.99 -5.06
N ASN A 184 3.66 13.17 -4.71
CA ASN A 184 2.71 12.62 -5.67
C ASN A 184 1.65 13.66 -6.07
N THR A 185 2.10 14.81 -6.58
CA THR A 185 1.24 15.95 -6.97
C THR A 185 0.24 15.60 -8.08
N ASN A 186 0.58 14.62 -8.93
CA ASN A 186 -0.29 14.16 -10.02
C ASN A 186 -1.31 13.09 -9.57
N GLN A 187 -1.41 12.81 -8.29
CA GLN A 187 -2.33 11.80 -7.71
C GLN A 187 -2.23 10.43 -8.41
N LYS A 188 -1.02 10.02 -8.82
CA LYS A 188 -0.81 8.72 -9.45
C LYS A 188 -1.15 7.59 -8.48
N CYS A 189 -1.76 6.54 -9.02
CA CYS A 189 -1.91 5.26 -8.33
C CYS A 189 -0.57 4.49 -8.32
N TYR A 190 -0.38 3.61 -7.35
CA TYR A 190 0.85 2.82 -7.25
C TYR A 190 0.56 1.34 -7.10
N ILE A 191 1.25 0.54 -7.92
CA ILE A 191 1.35 -0.91 -7.72
C ILE A 191 2.51 -1.16 -6.77
N GLY A 192 2.25 -1.87 -5.69
CA GLY A 192 3.24 -2.19 -4.67
C GLY A 192 3.25 -3.66 -4.28
N LEU A 193 3.96 -3.96 -3.19
CA LEU A 193 4.24 -5.32 -2.70
C LEU A 193 5.02 -6.16 -3.72
N THR A 194 5.86 -5.53 -4.52
CA THR A 194 6.83 -6.19 -5.41
C THR A 194 8.15 -6.49 -4.70
N ASP A 195 8.34 -6.02 -3.47
CA ASP A 195 9.51 -6.28 -2.63
C ASP A 195 9.55 -7.75 -2.18
N PRO A 196 10.57 -8.55 -2.57
CA PRO A 196 10.64 -9.96 -2.20
C PRO A 196 10.64 -10.21 -0.69
N SER A 197 11.22 -9.31 0.10
CA SER A 197 11.29 -9.47 1.56
C SER A 197 9.92 -9.37 2.24
N ALA A 198 8.99 -8.63 1.64
CA ALA A 198 7.62 -8.46 2.13
C ALA A 198 6.66 -9.56 1.63
N ARG A 199 6.98 -10.22 0.51
CA ARG A 199 6.10 -11.21 -0.15
C ARG A 199 5.67 -12.37 0.74
N LYS A 200 6.50 -12.80 1.68
CA LYS A 200 6.19 -13.89 2.62
C LYS A 200 5.06 -13.57 3.61
N TYR A 201 4.65 -12.31 3.72
CA TYR A 201 3.61 -11.87 4.65
C TYR A 201 2.23 -11.70 4.01
N ILE A 202 2.13 -11.97 2.71
CA ILE A 202 0.88 -11.92 1.93
C ILE A 202 0.73 -13.16 1.08
N ARG A 203 -0.47 -13.40 0.56
CA ARG A 203 -0.68 -14.46 -0.43
C ARG A 203 0.14 -14.17 -1.69
N GLY A 204 0.70 -15.23 -2.29
CA GLY A 204 1.61 -15.13 -3.42
C GLY A 204 1.01 -14.51 -4.69
N ASP A 205 -0.29 -14.56 -4.85
CA ASP A 205 -1.04 -14.03 -5.98
C ASP A 205 -1.46 -12.55 -5.84
N LEU A 206 -1.23 -11.93 -4.67
CA LEU A 206 -1.68 -10.56 -4.40
C LEU A 206 -0.56 -9.54 -4.57
N LEU A 207 -0.94 -8.38 -5.09
CA LEU A 207 -0.19 -7.13 -5.07
C LEU A 207 -1.03 -6.05 -4.37
N SER A 208 -0.42 -4.94 -3.96
CA SER A 208 -1.18 -3.76 -3.55
C SER A 208 -1.41 -2.84 -4.73
N PHE A 209 -2.58 -2.21 -4.75
CA PHE A 209 -2.88 -1.06 -5.59
C PHE A 209 -3.32 0.08 -4.68
N SER A 210 -2.51 1.10 -4.57
CA SER A 210 -2.71 2.24 -3.68
C SER A 210 -3.18 3.45 -4.46
N ILE A 211 -4.26 4.06 -4.01
CA ILE A 211 -4.95 5.17 -4.68
C ILE A 211 -4.99 6.35 -3.70
N PRO A 212 -4.42 7.53 -4.03
CA PRO A 212 -4.60 8.75 -3.24
C PRO A 212 -6.07 9.09 -3.07
N TRP A 213 -6.45 9.71 -1.95
CA TRP A 213 -7.85 9.87 -1.57
C TRP A 213 -8.70 10.62 -2.62
N VAL A 214 -8.20 11.75 -3.13
CA VAL A 214 -8.91 12.50 -4.16
C VAL A 214 -9.14 11.64 -5.41
N ARG A 215 -8.09 10.93 -5.86
CA ARG A 215 -8.20 10.04 -7.02
C ARG A 215 -9.14 8.87 -6.77
N PHE A 216 -9.16 8.33 -5.57
CA PHE A 216 -10.11 7.28 -5.19
C PHE A 216 -11.56 7.75 -5.32
N GLN A 217 -11.88 8.94 -4.83
CA GLN A 217 -13.24 9.51 -4.96
C GLN A 217 -13.66 9.69 -6.42
N GLU A 218 -12.76 10.19 -7.27
CA GLU A 218 -13.00 10.31 -8.72
C GLU A 218 -13.26 8.94 -9.36
N MET A 219 -12.40 7.95 -9.07
CA MET A 219 -12.54 6.59 -9.58
C MET A 219 -13.84 5.92 -9.11
N GLU A 220 -14.22 6.09 -7.84
CA GLU A 220 -15.51 5.61 -7.30
C GLU A 220 -16.71 6.25 -8.01
N ALA A 221 -16.65 7.55 -8.31
CA ALA A 221 -17.73 8.27 -8.97
C ALA A 221 -17.99 7.74 -10.40
N MET A 222 -16.93 7.41 -11.13
CA MET A 222 -17.02 6.96 -12.54
C MET A 222 -17.05 5.43 -12.72
N ALA A 223 -16.89 4.65 -11.65
CA ALA A 223 -16.72 3.19 -11.75
C ALA A 223 -17.87 2.50 -12.50
N GLU A 224 -19.12 2.90 -12.24
CA GLU A 224 -20.31 2.33 -12.88
C GLU A 224 -20.49 2.75 -14.35
N GLU A 225 -19.92 3.88 -14.75
CA GLU A 225 -19.93 4.35 -16.15
C GLU A 225 -18.85 3.66 -16.99
N SER A 226 -17.82 3.12 -16.33
CA SER A 226 -16.65 2.53 -16.95
C SER A 226 -16.93 1.15 -17.57
N PHE A 227 -15.88 0.57 -18.15
CA PHE A 227 -15.89 -0.79 -18.70
C PHE A 227 -16.20 -1.88 -17.66
N LEU A 228 -16.08 -1.60 -16.36
CA LEU A 228 -16.33 -2.56 -15.28
C LEU A 228 -17.79 -3.05 -15.24
N THR A 229 -18.72 -2.33 -15.88
CA THR A 229 -20.13 -2.72 -16.03
C THR A 229 -20.47 -3.23 -17.44
N LYS A 230 -19.48 -3.33 -18.33
CA LYS A 230 -19.68 -3.67 -19.74
C LYS A 230 -19.28 -5.12 -20.04
N GLU A 231 -19.71 -5.62 -21.19
CA GLU A 231 -19.41 -6.97 -21.66
C GLU A 231 -17.89 -7.28 -21.66
N THR A 232 -17.06 -6.29 -21.96
CA THR A 232 -15.60 -6.40 -21.94
C THR A 232 -15.06 -6.93 -20.61
N TRP A 233 -15.72 -6.59 -19.48
CA TRP A 233 -15.33 -7.04 -18.14
C TRP A 233 -16.04 -8.32 -17.73
N GLY A 234 -17.16 -8.71 -18.37
CA GLY A 234 -18.04 -9.80 -17.96
C GLY A 234 -17.30 -11.12 -17.74
N ALA A 235 -16.52 -11.57 -18.73
CA ALA A 235 -15.76 -12.82 -18.63
C ALA A 235 -14.72 -12.83 -17.49
N ILE A 236 -14.16 -11.67 -17.14
CA ILE A 236 -13.26 -11.52 -16.00
C ILE A 236 -14.05 -11.58 -14.70
N ALA A 237 -15.18 -10.87 -14.61
CA ALA A 237 -16.05 -10.86 -13.45
C ALA A 237 -16.56 -12.28 -13.11
N ASP A 238 -17.02 -13.04 -14.11
CA ASP A 238 -17.48 -14.42 -13.96
C ASP A 238 -16.37 -15.32 -13.40
N ARG A 239 -15.14 -15.17 -13.89
CA ARG A 239 -13.96 -15.91 -13.39
C ARG A 239 -13.64 -15.56 -11.93
N LEU A 240 -13.80 -14.29 -11.55
CA LEU A 240 -13.56 -13.82 -10.18
C LEU A 240 -14.63 -14.29 -9.19
N GLU A 241 -15.88 -14.52 -9.65
CA GLU A 241 -16.98 -15.08 -8.85
C GLU A 241 -16.87 -16.60 -8.67
N GLY A 242 -16.20 -17.30 -9.56
CA GLY A 242 -16.03 -18.76 -9.53
C GLY A 242 -15.43 -19.24 -8.20
N PRO A 243 -15.60 -20.55 -7.86
CA PRO A 243 -15.01 -21.13 -6.68
C PRO A 243 -13.51 -20.89 -6.72
N ALA A 244 -12.92 -20.47 -5.58
CA ALA A 244 -11.48 -20.33 -5.46
C ALA A 244 -10.86 -21.67 -5.87
N SER A 245 -10.36 -21.75 -7.12
CA SER A 245 -9.63 -22.92 -7.57
C SER A 245 -8.50 -23.14 -6.58
N SER A 246 -8.52 -24.29 -5.93
CA SER A 246 -7.41 -24.81 -5.15
C SER A 246 -6.14 -24.79 -6.02
N ARG A 247 -5.36 -23.74 -5.89
CA ARG A 247 -4.01 -23.61 -6.47
C ARG A 247 -3.01 -23.34 -5.38
#